data_588181a2958fb6089b9d98f51bda34f6
#
_entry.id   588181a2958fb6089b9d98f51bda34f6
#
_cell.length_a   1.000
_cell.length_b   1.000
_cell.length_c   1.000
_cell.angle_alpha   90.00
_cell.angle_beta   90.00
_cell.angle_gamma   90.00
#
_symmetry.space_group_name_H-M   'P 1'
#
loop_
_entity.id
_entity.type
_entity.pdbx_description
1 polymer ?
#
loop_
_entity_poly.entity_id
_entity_poly.type
_entity_poly.pdbx_seq_one_letter_code
_entity_poly.pdbx_strand_id
1 'polypeptide(L)'
;IDAVYDTIITPLSIDVSTGDVITPCAIKYEFEGIFDEDVKITLWGYNIETVMAEKVETILSRGIFTTRPRDFYDVYILGNTQKYDKRIFREALNATAIHRGSLEKIADRNKIIDHISADEDLKNMWKKYQKKFSYANDISYEQVIALLREVVLEE
;
A
#
# COMPACT_ATOMS: atom_id res chain seq x y z
N ILE A 1 24.45 -6.24 1.04
CA ILE A 1 25.28 -5.43 1.96
C ILE A 1 25.33 -6.16 3.28
N ASP A 2 26.51 -6.22 3.91
CA ASP A 2 26.65 -6.74 5.26
C ASP A 2 26.86 -5.58 6.22
N ALA A 3 26.02 -5.50 7.25
CA ALA A 3 26.25 -4.61 8.38
C ALA A 3 27.16 -5.34 9.38
N VAL A 4 28.31 -4.75 9.68
CA VAL A 4 29.33 -5.35 10.55
C VAL A 4 29.47 -4.50 11.81
N TYR A 5 29.31 -5.13 12.97
CA TYR A 5 29.58 -4.53 14.27
C TYR A 5 30.36 -5.53 15.11
N ASP A 6 31.64 -5.25 15.32
CA ASP A 6 32.61 -6.16 15.93
C ASP A 6 32.60 -7.55 15.24
N THR A 7 32.24 -8.61 15.91
CA THR A 7 32.15 -9.98 15.37
C THR A 7 30.75 -10.31 14.80
N ILE A 8 29.80 -9.40 14.92
CA ILE A 8 28.41 -9.60 14.45
C ILE A 8 28.32 -9.13 13.00
N ILE A 9 27.88 -10.05 12.11
CA ILE A 9 27.63 -9.75 10.70
C ILE A 9 26.14 -9.99 10.44
N THR A 10 25.43 -8.94 10.03
CA THR A 10 24.00 -9.01 9.68
C THR A 10 23.81 -8.66 8.20
N PRO A 11 23.32 -9.59 7.37
CA PRO A 11 23.04 -9.30 5.98
C PRO A 11 21.84 -8.36 5.86
N LEU A 12 21.96 -7.30 5.06
CA LEU A 12 20.92 -6.36 4.72
C LEU A 12 20.63 -6.43 3.23
N SER A 13 19.34 -6.48 2.86
CA SER A 13 18.88 -6.33 1.49
C SER A 13 18.34 -4.93 1.27
N ILE A 14 18.73 -4.31 0.17
CA ILE A 14 18.19 -3.04 -0.30
C ILE A 14 17.61 -3.29 -1.69
N ASP A 15 16.31 -3.18 -1.81
CA ASP A 15 15.62 -3.25 -3.10
C ASP A 15 15.61 -1.85 -3.73
N VAL A 16 16.04 -1.75 -4.98
CA VAL A 16 16.08 -0.48 -5.71
C VAL A 16 15.10 -0.58 -6.88
N SER A 17 14.12 0.32 -6.90
CA SER A 17 13.27 0.54 -8.06
C SER A 17 13.45 1.96 -8.59
N THR A 18 13.16 2.17 -9.87
CA THR A 18 13.26 3.47 -10.53
C THR A 18 12.05 3.70 -11.43
N GLY A 19 11.71 4.97 -11.65
CA GLY A 19 10.68 5.34 -12.61
C GLY A 19 9.27 5.46 -12.04
N ASP A 20 9.09 5.27 -10.73
CA ASP A 20 7.78 5.43 -10.10
C ASP A 20 7.30 6.89 -10.18
N VAL A 21 6.00 7.08 -10.40
CA VAL A 21 5.37 8.41 -10.45
C VAL A 21 4.91 8.80 -9.05
N ILE A 22 5.45 9.90 -8.53
CA ILE A 22 5.08 10.44 -7.22
C ILE A 22 4.22 11.69 -7.41
N THR A 23 3.01 11.69 -6.88
CA THR A 23 2.04 12.77 -7.07
C THR A 23 1.65 13.42 -5.74
N PRO A 24 1.76 14.75 -5.56
CA PRO A 24 2.31 15.69 -6.55
C PRO A 24 3.84 15.67 -6.60
N CYS A 25 4.53 15.28 -5.53
CA CYS A 25 5.98 15.17 -5.43
C CYS A 25 6.39 14.39 -4.18
N ALA A 26 7.65 13.96 -4.14
CA ALA A 26 8.26 13.37 -2.95
C ALA A 26 8.30 14.40 -1.81
N ILE A 27 8.17 13.93 -0.57
CA ILE A 27 8.25 14.74 0.64
C ILE A 27 9.46 14.33 1.49
N LYS A 28 9.94 15.25 2.30
CA LYS A 28 11.02 14.96 3.25
C LYS A 28 10.45 14.48 4.57
N TYR A 29 10.97 13.35 5.03
CA TYR A 29 10.74 12.84 6.37
C TYR A 29 11.97 13.07 7.22
N GLU A 30 11.78 13.49 8.46
CA GLU A 30 12.81 13.58 9.47
C GLU A 30 12.61 12.45 10.50
N PHE A 31 13.66 11.70 10.76
CA PHE A 31 13.70 10.64 11.76
C PHE A 31 14.72 11.01 12.83
N GLU A 32 14.38 10.79 14.08
CA GLU A 32 15.31 10.90 15.20
C GLU A 32 16.22 9.65 15.25
N GLY A 33 17.47 9.85 15.62
CA GLY A 33 18.41 8.74 15.79
C GLY A 33 17.98 7.85 16.96
N ILE A 34 18.09 6.53 16.78
CA ILE A 34 17.69 5.56 17.82
C ILE A 34 18.57 5.66 19.08
N PHE A 35 19.84 6.03 18.93
CA PHE A 35 20.82 6.09 20.02
C PHE A 35 21.18 7.52 20.43
N ASP A 36 20.81 8.50 19.61
CA ASP A 36 21.14 9.91 19.83
C ASP A 36 20.02 10.76 19.22
N GLU A 37 19.16 11.31 20.09
CA GLU A 37 17.99 12.12 19.71
C GLU A 37 18.39 13.44 19.04
N ASP A 38 19.63 13.93 19.24
CA ASP A 38 20.15 15.12 18.58
C ASP A 38 20.50 14.86 17.10
N VAL A 39 20.65 13.59 16.72
CA VAL A 39 20.92 13.18 15.33
C VAL A 39 19.62 13.07 14.56
N LYS A 40 19.45 13.95 13.56
CA LYS A 40 18.31 13.89 12.64
C LYS A 40 18.71 13.32 11.28
N ILE A 41 17.97 12.32 10.83
CA ILE A 41 18.14 11.70 9.53
C ILE A 41 16.99 12.17 8.63
N THR A 42 17.33 12.89 7.57
CA THR A 42 16.33 13.38 6.60
C THR A 42 16.38 12.51 5.35
N LEU A 43 15.22 11.95 4.98
CA LEU A 43 15.05 11.11 3.79
C LEU A 43 13.91 11.63 2.92
N TRP A 44 14.07 11.50 1.61
CA TRP A 44 12.95 11.67 0.68
C TRP A 44 12.10 10.41 0.66
N GLY A 45 10.78 10.57 0.69
CA GLY A 45 9.84 9.48 0.63
C GLY A 45 8.58 9.84 -0.14
N TYR A 46 7.75 8.84 -0.41
CA TYR A 46 6.45 9.05 -1.02
C TYR A 46 5.50 9.69 -0.01
N ASN A 47 4.63 10.59 -0.50
CA ASN A 47 3.48 11.03 0.27
C ASN A 47 2.48 9.87 0.40
N ILE A 48 1.58 9.99 1.37
CA ILE A 48 0.62 8.92 1.71
C ILE A 48 -0.29 8.59 0.53
N GLU A 49 -0.69 9.58 -0.24
CA GLU A 49 -1.57 9.44 -1.39
C GLU A 49 -0.94 8.59 -2.49
N THR A 50 0.36 8.77 -2.77
CA THR A 50 1.08 7.94 -3.72
C THR A 50 1.21 6.50 -3.22
N VAL A 51 1.56 6.30 -1.93
CA VAL A 51 1.64 4.95 -1.34
C VAL A 51 0.30 4.22 -1.45
N MET A 52 -0.80 4.88 -1.09
CA MET A 52 -2.14 4.30 -1.20
C MET A 52 -2.52 4.02 -2.65
N ALA A 53 -2.23 4.95 -3.57
CA ALA A 53 -2.54 4.83 -4.99
C ALA A 53 -1.86 3.61 -5.63
N GLU A 54 -0.59 3.36 -5.33
CA GLU A 54 0.12 2.19 -5.85
C GLU A 54 -0.47 0.87 -5.37
N LYS A 55 -0.89 0.80 -4.10
CA LYS A 55 -1.52 -0.40 -3.53
C LYS A 55 -2.91 -0.62 -4.10
N VAL A 56 -3.72 0.44 -4.17
CA VAL A 56 -5.06 0.38 -4.75
C VAL A 56 -4.99 0.02 -6.23
N GLU A 57 -4.10 0.64 -7.00
CA GLU A 57 -3.89 0.27 -8.40
C GLU A 57 -3.54 -1.22 -8.54
N THR A 58 -2.63 -1.71 -7.71
CA THR A 58 -2.23 -3.12 -7.72
C THR A 58 -3.40 -4.06 -7.40
N ILE A 59 -4.25 -3.72 -6.43
CA ILE A 59 -5.45 -4.49 -6.09
C ILE A 59 -6.42 -4.50 -7.28
N LEU A 60 -6.72 -3.34 -7.84
CA LEU A 60 -7.69 -3.21 -8.92
C LEU A 60 -7.19 -3.85 -10.22
N SER A 61 -5.93 -3.64 -10.58
CA SER A 61 -5.36 -4.16 -11.82
C SER A 61 -5.19 -5.68 -11.82
N ARG A 62 -4.98 -6.29 -10.66
CA ARG A 62 -4.92 -7.76 -10.51
C ARG A 62 -6.29 -8.39 -10.27
N GLY A 63 -7.22 -7.64 -9.66
CA GLY A 63 -8.55 -8.13 -9.35
C GLY A 63 -8.51 -9.45 -8.56
N ILE A 64 -9.31 -10.43 -8.97
CA ILE A 64 -9.37 -11.75 -8.32
C ILE A 64 -8.07 -12.58 -8.45
N PHE A 65 -7.15 -12.19 -9.32
CA PHE A 65 -5.86 -12.87 -9.50
C PHE A 65 -4.75 -12.34 -8.58
N THR A 66 -5.07 -11.46 -7.65
CA THR A 66 -4.07 -10.97 -6.71
C THR A 66 -3.64 -12.06 -5.73
N THR A 67 -2.34 -12.07 -5.42
CA THR A 67 -1.73 -12.96 -4.42
C THR A 67 -1.13 -12.17 -3.25
N ARG A 68 -1.52 -10.88 -3.12
CA ARG A 68 -0.91 -9.91 -2.20
C ARG A 68 -1.88 -9.43 -1.12
N PRO A 69 -2.22 -10.26 -0.12
CA PRO A 69 -3.12 -9.87 0.96
C PRO A 69 -2.61 -8.67 1.78
N ARG A 70 -1.29 -8.47 1.79
CA ARG A 70 -0.67 -7.32 2.47
C ARG A 70 -1.12 -5.99 1.88
N ASP A 71 -1.30 -5.88 0.56
CA ASP A 71 -1.75 -4.62 -0.04
C ASP A 71 -3.16 -4.24 0.46
N PHE A 72 -4.05 -5.24 0.66
CA PHE A 72 -5.36 -5.01 1.29
C PHE A 72 -5.25 -4.52 2.73
N TYR A 73 -4.37 -5.16 3.52
CA TYR A 73 -4.10 -4.74 4.89
C TYR A 73 -3.55 -3.31 4.94
N ASP A 74 -2.58 -3.01 4.10
CA ASP A 74 -1.94 -1.70 4.07
C ASP A 74 -2.94 -0.60 3.70
N VAL A 75 -3.81 -0.82 2.69
CA VAL A 75 -4.89 0.13 2.34
C VAL A 75 -5.84 0.31 3.51
N TYR A 76 -6.23 -0.77 4.19
CA TYR A 76 -7.12 -0.72 5.35
C TYR A 76 -6.53 0.11 6.50
N ILE A 77 -5.28 -0.14 6.85
CA ILE A 77 -4.63 0.59 7.95
C ILE A 77 -4.40 2.05 7.58
N LEU A 78 -3.87 2.33 6.39
CA LEU A 78 -3.58 3.68 5.95
C LEU A 78 -4.86 4.53 5.86
N GLY A 79 -5.94 3.98 5.29
CA GLY A 79 -7.22 4.67 5.15
C GLY A 79 -7.89 4.99 6.50
N ASN A 80 -7.70 4.12 7.53
CA ASN A 80 -8.27 4.35 8.86
C ASN A 80 -7.40 5.23 9.77
N THR A 81 -6.07 5.24 9.57
CA THR A 81 -5.14 5.84 10.54
C THR A 81 -4.48 7.12 10.02
N GLN A 82 -4.41 7.31 8.71
CA GLN A 82 -3.75 8.45 8.11
C GLN A 82 -4.76 9.44 7.53
N LYS A 83 -4.44 10.73 7.69
CA LYS A 83 -5.16 11.78 6.96
C LYS A 83 -4.51 11.92 5.58
N TYR A 84 -5.31 11.91 4.53
CA TYR A 84 -4.88 12.10 3.16
C TYR A 84 -5.88 12.98 2.39
N ASP A 85 -5.41 13.64 1.35
CA ASP A 85 -6.25 14.43 0.45
C ASP A 85 -6.84 13.52 -0.63
N LYS A 86 -8.17 13.35 -0.62
CA LYS A 86 -8.88 12.50 -1.60
C LYS A 86 -8.64 12.94 -3.05
N ARG A 87 -8.49 14.25 -3.31
CA ARG A 87 -8.21 14.76 -4.66
C ARG A 87 -6.81 14.35 -5.11
N ILE A 88 -5.80 14.56 -4.26
CA ILE A 88 -4.41 14.15 -4.54
C ILE A 88 -4.33 12.63 -4.70
N PHE A 89 -5.03 11.87 -3.88
CA PHE A 89 -5.10 10.41 -4.04
C PHE A 89 -5.63 9.98 -5.41
N ARG A 90 -6.73 10.61 -5.89
CA ARG A 90 -7.28 10.31 -7.22
C ARG A 90 -6.31 10.68 -8.35
N GLU A 91 -5.64 11.82 -8.23
CA GLU A 91 -4.60 12.23 -9.17
C GLU A 91 -3.45 11.21 -9.17
N ALA A 92 -2.97 10.78 -8.00
CA ALA A 92 -1.93 9.76 -7.85
C ALA A 92 -2.36 8.41 -8.43
N LEU A 93 -3.59 7.96 -8.16
CA LEU A 93 -4.12 6.70 -8.70
C LEU A 93 -4.18 6.72 -10.23
N ASN A 94 -4.63 7.82 -10.81
CA ASN A 94 -4.66 7.98 -12.27
C ASN A 94 -3.25 8.03 -12.86
N ALA A 95 -2.33 8.79 -12.25
CA ALA A 95 -0.94 8.88 -12.70
C ALA A 95 -0.23 7.51 -12.64
N THR A 96 -0.42 6.76 -11.55
CA THR A 96 0.09 5.39 -11.40
C THR A 96 -0.50 4.46 -12.45
N ALA A 97 -1.82 4.52 -12.68
CA ALA A 97 -2.49 3.67 -13.66
C ALA A 97 -2.05 3.97 -15.11
N ILE A 98 -1.84 5.23 -15.45
CA ILE A 98 -1.29 5.63 -16.76
C ILE A 98 0.13 5.09 -16.90
N HIS A 99 0.97 5.31 -15.90
CA HIS A 99 2.37 4.87 -15.92
C HIS A 99 2.50 3.35 -16.08
N ARG A 100 1.63 2.58 -15.41
CA ARG A 100 1.61 1.11 -15.47
C ARG A 100 0.80 0.55 -16.65
N GLY A 101 0.17 1.40 -17.46
CA GLY A 101 -0.66 0.98 -18.59
C GLY A 101 -1.92 0.22 -18.18
N SER A 102 -2.43 0.47 -16.97
CA SER A 102 -3.59 -0.23 -16.40
C SER A 102 -4.87 0.61 -16.36
N LEU A 103 -4.85 1.85 -16.86
CA LEU A 103 -5.96 2.80 -16.75
C LEU A 103 -7.29 2.23 -17.27
N GLU A 104 -7.28 1.65 -18.47
CA GLU A 104 -8.49 1.02 -19.05
C GLU A 104 -8.92 -0.21 -18.25
N LYS A 105 -7.97 -0.98 -17.76
CA LYS A 105 -8.21 -2.20 -16.99
C LYS A 105 -8.93 -1.91 -15.67
N ILE A 106 -8.63 -0.77 -15.03
CA ILE A 106 -9.23 -0.36 -13.76
C ILE A 106 -10.39 0.64 -13.92
N ALA A 107 -10.90 0.83 -15.14
CA ALA A 107 -11.93 1.84 -15.41
C ALA A 107 -13.25 1.54 -14.68
N ASP A 108 -13.70 0.27 -14.66
CA ASP A 108 -14.89 -0.15 -13.94
C ASP A 108 -14.55 -0.64 -12.52
N ARG A 109 -14.19 0.31 -11.67
CA ARG A 109 -13.77 0.05 -10.28
C ARG A 109 -14.84 -0.66 -9.46
N ASN A 110 -16.11 -0.28 -9.65
CA ASN A 110 -17.25 -0.89 -8.95
C ASN A 110 -17.31 -2.39 -9.23
N LYS A 111 -17.34 -2.77 -10.51
CA LYS A 111 -17.41 -4.16 -10.93
C LYS A 111 -16.21 -4.98 -10.46
N ILE A 112 -15.01 -4.39 -10.50
CA ILE A 112 -13.79 -5.06 -10.02
C ILE A 112 -13.91 -5.37 -8.52
N ILE A 113 -14.33 -4.38 -7.72
CA ILE A 113 -14.47 -4.55 -6.26
C ILE A 113 -15.61 -5.53 -5.94
N ASP A 114 -16.69 -5.56 -6.72
CA ASP A 114 -17.77 -6.55 -6.58
C ASP A 114 -17.24 -7.98 -6.79
N HIS A 115 -16.44 -8.20 -7.83
CA HIS A 115 -15.82 -9.50 -8.07
C HIS A 115 -14.85 -9.90 -6.95
N ILE A 116 -13.98 -8.97 -6.51
CA ILE A 116 -13.06 -9.18 -5.39
C ILE A 116 -13.85 -9.57 -4.12
N SER A 117 -14.92 -8.82 -3.82
CA SER A 117 -15.75 -9.04 -2.63
C SER A 117 -16.42 -10.42 -2.60
N ALA A 118 -16.84 -10.92 -3.76
CA ALA A 118 -17.54 -12.19 -3.89
C ALA A 118 -16.62 -13.41 -3.95
N ASP A 119 -15.32 -13.21 -4.21
CA ASP A 119 -14.37 -14.28 -4.49
C ASP A 119 -13.98 -15.05 -3.23
N GLU A 120 -14.24 -16.36 -3.22
CA GLU A 120 -13.96 -17.23 -2.07
C GLU A 120 -12.46 -17.54 -1.89
N ASP A 121 -11.68 -17.52 -2.95
CA ASP A 121 -10.23 -17.77 -2.85
C ASP A 121 -9.54 -16.57 -2.19
N LEU A 122 -9.99 -15.36 -2.48
CA LEU A 122 -9.49 -14.15 -1.81
C LEU A 122 -9.90 -14.12 -0.33
N LYS A 123 -11.13 -14.51 0.02
CA LYS A 123 -11.55 -14.66 1.42
C LYS A 123 -10.68 -15.69 2.15
N ASN A 124 -10.40 -16.82 1.51
CA ASN A 124 -9.52 -17.84 2.08
C ASN A 124 -8.06 -17.38 2.19
N MET A 125 -7.58 -16.62 1.21
CA MET A 125 -6.26 -15.98 1.27
C MET A 125 -6.16 -15.01 2.46
N TRP A 126 -7.19 -14.18 2.69
CA TRP A 126 -7.26 -13.28 3.83
C TRP A 126 -7.24 -14.04 5.16
N LYS A 127 -8.03 -15.11 5.31
CA LYS A 127 -8.00 -15.96 6.51
C LYS A 127 -6.62 -16.57 6.77
N LYS A 128 -5.88 -16.97 5.73
CA LYS A 128 -4.50 -17.45 5.86
C LYS A 128 -3.56 -16.34 6.30
N TYR A 129 -3.76 -15.13 5.79
CA TYR A 129 -2.99 -13.95 6.17
C TYR A 129 -3.18 -13.61 7.65
N GLN A 130 -4.43 -13.56 8.12
CA GLN A 130 -4.77 -13.35 9.53
C GLN A 130 -4.08 -14.37 10.44
N LYS A 131 -4.13 -15.65 10.10
CA LYS A 131 -3.47 -16.72 10.89
C LYS A 131 -1.96 -16.56 10.96
N LYS A 132 -1.35 -15.97 9.95
CA LYS A 132 0.10 -15.76 9.89
C LYS A 132 0.55 -14.49 10.62
N PHE A 133 -0.31 -13.48 10.67
CA PHE A 133 0.02 -12.15 11.17
C PHE A 133 -1.01 -11.70 12.21
N SER A 134 -0.62 -11.74 13.50
CA SER A 134 -1.50 -11.43 14.64
C SER A 134 -2.11 -10.03 14.58
N TYR A 135 -1.42 -9.08 14.01
CA TYR A 135 -1.92 -7.70 13.85
C TYR A 135 -3.13 -7.57 12.91
N ALA A 136 -3.42 -8.60 12.11
CA ALA A 136 -4.58 -8.63 11.20
C ALA A 136 -5.75 -9.46 11.73
N ASN A 137 -5.62 -10.12 12.91
CA ASN A 137 -6.61 -11.08 13.41
C ASN A 137 -8.02 -10.51 13.55
N ASP A 138 -8.12 -9.27 14.02
CA ASP A 138 -9.41 -8.63 14.35
C ASP A 138 -10.02 -7.86 13.16
N ILE A 139 -9.41 -7.95 11.98
CA ILE A 139 -9.86 -7.23 10.78
C ILE A 139 -10.53 -8.22 9.83
N SER A 140 -11.84 -8.17 9.71
CA SER A 140 -12.57 -9.05 8.78
C SER A 140 -12.33 -8.68 7.31
N TYR A 141 -12.53 -9.62 6.41
CA TYR A 141 -12.44 -9.36 4.97
C TYR A 141 -13.46 -8.33 4.51
N GLU A 142 -14.66 -8.37 5.07
CA GLU A 142 -15.74 -7.43 4.81
C GLU A 142 -15.38 -6.00 5.19
N GLN A 143 -14.69 -5.80 6.32
CA GLN A 143 -14.18 -4.48 6.74
C GLN A 143 -13.14 -3.94 5.75
N VAL A 144 -12.24 -4.80 5.30
CA VAL A 144 -11.22 -4.43 4.30
C VAL A 144 -11.86 -4.01 2.99
N ILE A 145 -12.85 -4.76 2.51
CA ILE A 145 -13.56 -4.44 1.27
C ILE A 145 -14.42 -3.18 1.42
N ALA A 146 -15.06 -2.99 2.57
CA ALA A 146 -15.84 -1.79 2.84
C ALA A 146 -14.96 -0.53 2.76
N LEU A 147 -13.79 -0.54 3.39
CA LEU A 147 -12.85 0.58 3.30
C LEU A 147 -12.29 0.76 1.88
N LEU A 148 -11.97 -0.33 1.18
CA LEU A 148 -11.52 -0.24 -0.22
C LEU A 148 -12.56 0.47 -1.10
N ARG A 149 -13.87 0.20 -0.89
CA ARG A 149 -14.96 0.89 -1.58
C ARG A 149 -14.99 2.37 -1.24
N GLU A 150 -14.94 2.70 0.04
CA GLU A 150 -14.90 4.09 0.51
C GLU A 150 -13.76 4.88 -0.14
N VAL A 151 -12.53 4.34 -0.05
CA VAL A 151 -11.32 4.99 -0.61
C VAL A 151 -11.42 5.19 -2.13
N VAL A 152 -11.99 4.22 -2.85
CA VAL A 152 -11.97 4.20 -4.33
C VAL A 152 -13.17 4.88 -4.96
N LEU A 153 -14.35 4.81 -4.33
CA LEU A 153 -15.63 5.19 -4.95
C LEU A 153 -16.25 6.46 -4.34
N GLU A 154 -15.92 6.84 -3.11
CA GLU A 154 -16.45 8.07 -2.52
C GLU A 154 -15.78 9.31 -3.12
N GLU A 155 -16.61 10.28 -3.51
CA GLU A 155 -16.20 11.58 -4.06
C GLU A 155 -15.65 12.55 -3.01
#